data_7947017b7619e01393d57b1f5a7b5d6e
#
_entry.id   7947017b7619e01393d57b1f5a7b5d6e
#
_cell.length_a   1.000
_cell.length_b   1.000
_cell.length_c   1.000
_cell.angle_alpha   90.00
_cell.angle_beta   90.00
_cell.angle_gamma   90.00
#
_symmetry.space_group_name_H-M   'P 1'
#
loop_
_entity.id
_entity.type
_entity.pdbx_description
1 polymer ?
#
loop_
_entity_poly.entity_id
_entity_poly.type
_entity_poly.pdbx_seq_one_letter_code
_entity_poly.pdbx_strand_id
1 'polypeptide(L)'
;MCVGWDDLGDLGQYQSDTELKDTFDRHYPGSSGGSLTTARRLLAFRDLETGDRIVANRGMDEVLATGTVTRSYQFLPDRPEYQHVVSVTWDLSHAQKLSKPQHGWRSTFAKVDPALFARLAAQGSSLTVGAAPTQSGTSVALPEDVQAVLDALERKGQVILHGPPGTGKTRLALGAALALAGRGDVLDDSEPGRRAEAQAEVLRGDGVRLVTFHPSYGYEDFVEGFKPDLTAQGPGLTLTLADGLFHKLCSRASTHPDLTFLLIIDEINRGDLPRIFGELITLLELDKRNLPVDLPVSKRSFSVPPNVRIIGTMNTADRSISHLDAAVRRRFAFLSVGPDPDAVSGTVGPLDLAAFFESLNTRITRHLDADHQIGHAYLLRDGEPIATEEDLAAAFHHEVIPLLEDYCLGRADLLHSILGGLVDADTGRPLLMSPQDLADALATEFTSGTQGPDA
;
A
#
# COMPACT_ATOMS: atom_id res chain seq x y z
N MET A 1 -0.68 -14.76 24.05
CA MET A 1 -2.15 -14.74 24.06
C MET A 1 -2.62 -14.41 25.48
N CYS A 2 -3.67 -13.61 25.63
CA CYS A 2 -4.20 -13.24 26.94
C CYS A 2 -5.74 -13.18 26.90
N VAL A 3 -6.34 -13.33 28.05
CA VAL A 3 -7.79 -13.19 28.25
C VAL A 3 -8.06 -12.25 29.42
N GLY A 4 -9.20 -11.55 29.38
CA GLY A 4 -9.69 -10.70 30.48
C GLY A 4 -10.30 -11.53 31.62
N TRP A 5 -11.15 -10.88 32.41
CA TRP A 5 -11.74 -11.35 33.66
C TRP A 5 -10.75 -11.35 34.83
N ASP A 6 -9.97 -10.29 34.92
CA ASP A 6 -8.91 -10.08 35.91
C ASP A 6 -9.43 -10.10 37.36
N ASP A 7 -10.70 -9.73 37.60
CA ASP A 7 -11.35 -9.79 38.91
C ASP A 7 -11.51 -11.22 39.47
N LEU A 8 -11.30 -12.26 38.65
CA LEU A 8 -11.32 -13.65 39.11
C LEU A 8 -10.03 -14.06 39.84
N GLY A 9 -8.97 -13.25 39.75
CA GLY A 9 -7.64 -13.58 40.27
C GLY A 9 -7.02 -14.77 39.55
N ASP A 10 -6.00 -15.38 40.13
CA ASP A 10 -5.28 -16.50 39.50
C ASP A 10 -6.21 -17.69 39.25
N LEU A 11 -6.38 -18.09 38.00
CA LEU A 11 -7.20 -19.25 37.61
C LEU A 11 -6.61 -20.57 38.15
N GLY A 12 -5.35 -20.59 38.53
CA GLY A 12 -4.69 -21.77 39.14
C GLY A 12 -5.29 -22.16 40.52
N GLN A 13 -5.96 -21.25 41.21
CA GLN A 13 -6.58 -21.51 42.51
C GLN A 13 -7.87 -22.37 42.44
N TYR A 14 -8.51 -22.43 41.26
CA TYR A 14 -9.79 -23.13 41.10
C TYR A 14 -9.57 -24.61 40.71
N GLN A 15 -10.20 -25.53 41.44
CA GLN A 15 -10.08 -26.95 41.18
C GLN A 15 -11.21 -27.51 40.29
N SER A 16 -12.33 -26.77 40.15
CA SER A 16 -13.47 -27.22 39.36
C SER A 16 -14.17 -26.05 38.61
N ASP A 17 -14.85 -26.42 37.51
CA ASP A 17 -15.65 -25.49 36.75
C ASP A 17 -16.83 -24.89 37.57
N THR A 18 -17.35 -25.61 38.53
CA THR A 18 -18.42 -25.16 39.46
C THR A 18 -17.90 -24.09 40.40
N GLU A 19 -16.72 -24.28 40.98
CA GLU A 19 -16.09 -23.31 41.88
C GLU A 19 -15.80 -22.00 41.20
N LEU A 20 -15.21 -22.06 39.99
CA LEU A 20 -14.95 -20.89 39.18
C LEU A 20 -16.24 -20.19 38.74
N LYS A 21 -17.27 -20.96 38.37
CA LYS A 21 -18.61 -20.44 38.04
C LYS A 21 -19.19 -19.62 39.18
N ASP A 22 -19.16 -20.13 40.41
CA ASP A 22 -19.74 -19.44 41.55
C ASP A 22 -19.02 -18.13 41.87
N THR A 23 -17.73 -18.07 41.61
CA THR A 23 -16.94 -16.83 41.70
C THR A 23 -17.27 -15.89 40.55
N PHE A 24 -17.38 -16.42 39.34
CA PHE A 24 -17.74 -15.67 38.13
C PHE A 24 -19.12 -14.98 38.33
N ASP A 25 -20.11 -15.69 38.79
CA ASP A 25 -21.47 -15.16 39.02
C ASP A 25 -21.51 -14.02 40.06
N ARG A 26 -20.59 -14.05 41.03
CA ARG A 26 -20.46 -12.97 42.03
C ARG A 26 -19.84 -11.69 41.48
N HIS A 27 -18.84 -11.80 40.59
CA HIS A 27 -18.14 -10.64 40.05
C HIS A 27 -18.82 -10.08 38.80
N TYR A 28 -19.50 -10.93 38.02
CA TYR A 28 -20.12 -10.54 36.73
C TYR A 28 -21.62 -10.93 36.70
N PRO A 29 -22.47 -10.37 37.60
CA PRO A 29 -23.89 -10.70 37.65
C PRO A 29 -24.60 -10.22 36.39
N GLY A 30 -25.33 -11.12 35.71
CA GLY A 30 -26.11 -10.79 34.51
C GLY A 30 -25.39 -10.95 33.18
N SER A 31 -24.21 -11.54 33.15
CA SER A 31 -23.54 -11.86 31.89
C SER A 31 -24.33 -12.92 31.10
N SER A 32 -24.75 -12.55 29.86
CA SER A 32 -25.73 -13.28 29.03
C SER A 32 -25.23 -14.57 28.37
N GLY A 33 -24.15 -15.18 28.83
CA GLY A 33 -23.45 -16.25 28.15
C GLY A 33 -23.26 -17.55 28.91
N GLY A 34 -24.12 -17.95 29.84
CA GLY A 34 -23.98 -19.21 30.57
C GLY A 34 -22.68 -19.30 31.37
N SER A 35 -22.67 -18.86 32.61
CA SER A 35 -21.48 -18.76 33.48
C SER A 35 -20.66 -20.06 33.55
N LEU A 36 -21.32 -21.23 33.53
CA LEU A 36 -20.66 -22.54 33.54
C LEU A 36 -19.85 -22.78 32.24
N THR A 37 -20.40 -22.35 31.10
CA THR A 37 -19.65 -22.47 29.80
C THR A 37 -18.44 -21.56 29.76
N THR A 38 -18.54 -20.35 30.32
CA THR A 38 -17.42 -19.42 30.44
C THR A 38 -16.37 -19.96 31.40
N ALA A 39 -16.75 -20.47 32.56
CA ALA A 39 -15.84 -21.10 33.52
C ALA A 39 -15.04 -22.25 32.86
N ARG A 40 -15.71 -23.16 32.15
CA ARG A 40 -15.04 -24.25 31.41
C ARG A 40 -14.04 -23.75 30.38
N ARG A 41 -14.33 -22.66 29.69
CA ARG A 41 -13.41 -22.07 28.71
C ARG A 41 -12.19 -21.45 29.37
N LEU A 42 -12.36 -20.77 30.49
CA LEU A 42 -11.26 -20.18 31.25
C LEU A 42 -10.34 -21.26 31.82
N LEU A 43 -10.92 -22.36 32.35
CA LEU A 43 -10.11 -23.51 32.78
C LEU A 43 -9.38 -24.18 31.61
N ALA A 44 -10.03 -24.33 30.45
CA ALA A 44 -9.38 -24.85 29.26
C ALA A 44 -8.23 -23.95 28.74
N PHE A 45 -8.35 -22.61 28.94
CA PHE A 45 -7.26 -21.68 28.66
C PHE A 45 -6.10 -21.83 29.66
N ARG A 46 -6.39 -21.97 30.94
CA ARG A 46 -5.40 -22.25 32.01
C ARG A 46 -4.66 -23.56 31.76
N ASP A 47 -5.37 -24.59 31.32
CA ASP A 47 -4.84 -25.96 31.18
C ASP A 47 -4.09 -26.18 29.85
N LEU A 48 -3.78 -25.10 29.09
CA LEU A 48 -2.93 -25.16 27.91
C LEU A 48 -1.49 -25.51 28.29
N GLU A 49 -0.98 -26.51 27.62
CA GLU A 49 0.40 -27.02 27.83
C GLU A 49 1.34 -26.58 26.70
N THR A 50 2.64 -26.59 26.99
CA THR A 50 3.66 -26.33 25.96
C THR A 50 3.58 -27.39 24.86
N GLY A 51 3.46 -26.92 23.60
CA GLY A 51 3.24 -27.77 22.43
C GLY A 51 1.80 -27.76 21.91
N ASP A 52 0.84 -27.28 22.69
CA ASP A 52 -0.55 -27.16 22.22
C ASP A 52 -0.66 -26.21 21.02
N ARG A 53 -1.54 -26.58 20.08
CA ARG A 53 -1.78 -25.83 18.84
C ARG A 53 -3.01 -24.96 18.96
N ILE A 54 -2.89 -23.72 18.53
CA ILE A 54 -3.94 -22.70 18.67
C ILE A 54 -4.22 -22.04 17.32
N VAL A 55 -5.47 -21.57 17.14
CA VAL A 55 -5.89 -20.75 16.02
C VAL A 55 -6.36 -19.39 16.55
N ALA A 56 -5.79 -18.32 16.04
CA ALA A 56 -6.35 -16.97 16.23
C ALA A 56 -7.31 -16.66 15.08
N ASN A 57 -8.51 -16.19 15.42
CA ASN A 57 -9.55 -15.88 14.44
C ASN A 57 -10.13 -14.48 14.64
N ARG A 58 -10.66 -13.92 13.57
CA ARG A 58 -11.50 -12.71 13.58
C ARG A 58 -12.88 -13.08 13.08
N GLY A 59 -13.90 -12.89 13.93
CA GLY A 59 -15.26 -13.31 13.61
C GLY A 59 -15.40 -14.83 13.44
N MET A 60 -16.17 -15.29 12.46
CA MET A 60 -16.48 -16.70 12.27
C MET A 60 -15.78 -17.36 11.06
N ASP A 61 -15.16 -16.58 10.22
CA ASP A 61 -14.68 -17.02 8.90
C ASP A 61 -13.25 -16.57 8.56
N GLU A 62 -12.58 -15.84 9.45
CA GLU A 62 -11.23 -15.36 9.22
C GLU A 62 -10.23 -15.95 10.22
N VAL A 63 -9.23 -16.65 9.73
CA VAL A 63 -8.07 -17.12 10.50
C VAL A 63 -6.99 -16.07 10.40
N LEU A 64 -6.50 -15.56 11.53
CA LEU A 64 -5.42 -14.58 11.61
C LEU A 64 -4.04 -15.23 11.70
N ALA A 65 -3.95 -16.34 12.42
CA ALA A 65 -2.72 -17.09 12.62
C ALA A 65 -3.02 -18.47 13.18
N THR A 66 -2.09 -19.39 13.03
CA THR A 66 -1.96 -20.55 13.93
C THR A 66 -0.80 -20.31 14.87
N GLY A 67 -0.78 -21.00 16.01
CA GLY A 67 0.29 -20.83 16.98
C GLY A 67 0.58 -22.11 17.74
N THR A 68 1.77 -22.16 18.36
CA THR A 68 2.18 -23.21 19.28
C THR A 68 2.46 -22.59 20.64
N VAL A 69 1.89 -23.15 21.69
CA VAL A 69 2.14 -22.72 23.07
C VAL A 69 3.61 -23.00 23.41
N THR A 70 4.32 -21.97 23.84
CA THR A 70 5.74 -22.06 24.23
C THR A 70 5.94 -22.00 25.74
N ARG A 71 4.97 -21.46 26.46
CA ARG A 71 4.94 -21.45 27.93
C ARG A 71 3.49 -21.51 28.39
N SER A 72 3.23 -22.40 29.34
CA SER A 72 1.91 -22.60 29.96
C SER A 72 1.39 -21.35 30.64
N TYR A 73 0.15 -21.39 31.08
CA TYR A 73 -0.56 -20.31 31.75
C TYR A 73 0.24 -19.64 32.87
N GLN A 74 0.16 -18.32 32.94
CA GLN A 74 0.70 -17.48 34.00
C GLN A 74 -0.32 -16.39 34.36
N PHE A 75 -0.48 -16.12 35.65
CA PHE A 75 -1.16 -14.97 36.17
C PHE A 75 -0.14 -13.87 36.49
N LEU A 76 -0.34 -12.67 35.91
CA LEU A 76 0.55 -11.52 36.03
C LEU A 76 -0.19 -10.36 36.71
N PRO A 77 -0.23 -10.31 38.06
CA PRO A 77 -1.03 -9.33 38.81
C PRO A 77 -0.58 -7.89 38.61
N ASP A 78 0.69 -7.67 38.22
CA ASP A 78 1.25 -6.34 37.97
C ASP A 78 0.82 -5.71 36.62
N ARG A 79 0.13 -6.47 35.76
CA ARG A 79 -0.43 -5.91 34.51
C ARG A 79 -1.73 -5.16 34.82
N PRO A 80 -1.94 -3.99 34.19
CA PRO A 80 -3.16 -3.20 34.39
C PRO A 80 -4.41 -3.88 33.83
N GLU A 81 -4.26 -4.70 32.77
CA GLU A 81 -5.35 -5.44 32.11
C GLU A 81 -4.81 -6.74 31.49
N TYR A 82 -5.70 -7.72 31.30
CA TYR A 82 -5.37 -9.00 30.68
C TYR A 82 -4.30 -9.77 31.44
N GLN A 83 -4.50 -9.94 32.74
CA GLN A 83 -3.54 -10.55 33.66
C GLN A 83 -3.33 -12.06 33.40
N HIS A 84 -4.27 -12.73 32.73
CA HIS A 84 -4.19 -14.15 32.37
C HIS A 84 -3.48 -14.32 31.05
N VAL A 85 -2.29 -14.93 31.04
CA VAL A 85 -1.38 -14.97 29.89
C VAL A 85 -0.91 -16.40 29.59
N VAL A 86 -0.85 -16.74 28.29
CA VAL A 86 -0.18 -17.91 27.75
C VAL A 86 0.79 -17.45 26.65
N SER A 87 2.05 -17.88 26.71
CA SER A 87 3.03 -17.55 25.69
C SER A 87 2.84 -18.42 24.44
N VAL A 88 2.79 -17.82 23.29
CA VAL A 88 2.51 -18.49 22.00
C VAL A 88 3.45 -17.96 20.95
N THR A 89 4.10 -18.85 20.21
CA THR A 89 4.76 -18.52 18.95
C THR A 89 3.72 -18.61 17.84
N TRP A 90 3.46 -17.51 17.18
CA TRP A 90 2.45 -17.40 16.13
C TRP A 90 3.05 -17.64 14.75
N ASP A 91 2.36 -18.39 13.94
CA ASP A 91 2.62 -18.60 12.53
C ASP A 91 1.49 -17.92 11.72
N LEU A 92 1.84 -16.81 11.09
CA LEU A 92 0.93 -16.00 10.27
C LEU A 92 0.76 -16.56 8.86
N SER A 93 1.59 -17.51 8.43
CA SER A 93 1.51 -18.14 7.10
C SER A 93 0.18 -18.86 6.86
N HIS A 94 -0.54 -19.17 7.92
CA HIS A 94 -1.85 -19.84 7.89
C HIS A 94 -3.04 -18.85 7.93
N ALA A 95 -2.79 -17.53 7.83
CA ALA A 95 -3.84 -16.53 7.78
C ALA A 95 -4.69 -16.72 6.50
N GLN A 96 -6.01 -16.88 6.66
CA GLN A 96 -6.90 -17.17 5.54
C GLN A 96 -8.35 -16.86 5.85
N LYS A 97 -9.16 -16.62 4.82
CA LYS A 97 -10.61 -16.54 4.94
C LYS A 97 -11.24 -17.87 4.59
N LEU A 98 -12.11 -18.37 5.45
CA LEU A 98 -12.78 -19.65 5.25
C LEU A 98 -14.00 -19.48 4.34
N SER A 99 -14.19 -20.40 3.42
CA SER A 99 -15.37 -20.45 2.56
C SER A 99 -16.68 -20.74 3.31
N LYS A 100 -16.56 -21.30 4.53
CA LYS A 100 -17.72 -21.59 5.41
C LYS A 100 -17.46 -21.07 6.82
N PRO A 101 -18.37 -20.24 7.38
CA PRO A 101 -18.25 -19.74 8.74
C PRO A 101 -18.21 -20.87 9.77
N GLN A 102 -17.37 -20.71 10.78
CA GLN A 102 -17.27 -21.61 11.94
C GLN A 102 -18.12 -21.08 13.08
N HIS A 103 -19.33 -21.55 13.24
CA HIS A 103 -20.28 -21.04 14.23
C HIS A 103 -19.77 -21.10 15.68
N GLY A 104 -18.89 -22.06 16.02
CA GLY A 104 -18.24 -22.16 17.33
C GLY A 104 -17.23 -21.03 17.64
N TRP A 105 -16.80 -20.26 16.65
CA TRP A 105 -15.77 -19.23 16.80
C TRP A 105 -16.28 -17.86 17.30
N ARG A 106 -17.56 -17.74 17.61
CA ARG A 106 -18.11 -16.57 18.30
C ARG A 106 -17.63 -16.42 19.75
N SER A 107 -17.04 -17.46 20.28
CA SER A 107 -16.60 -17.53 21.67
C SER A 107 -15.16 -17.10 21.83
N THR A 108 -14.82 -16.47 22.94
CA THR A 108 -13.47 -16.00 23.27
C THR A 108 -12.43 -17.11 23.24
N PHE A 109 -12.84 -18.36 23.60
CA PHE A 109 -11.98 -19.54 23.53
C PHE A 109 -12.83 -20.79 23.27
N ALA A 110 -12.44 -21.60 22.28
CA ALA A 110 -13.16 -22.82 21.91
C ALA A 110 -12.20 -23.88 21.36
N LYS A 111 -12.54 -25.14 21.57
CA LYS A 111 -11.79 -26.27 21.00
C LYS A 111 -12.01 -26.32 19.50
N VAL A 112 -10.91 -26.42 18.72
CA VAL A 112 -10.93 -26.55 17.27
C VAL A 112 -10.84 -28.03 16.91
N ASP A 113 -11.62 -28.47 15.91
CA ASP A 113 -11.54 -29.82 15.37
C ASP A 113 -10.14 -30.07 14.78
N PRO A 114 -9.46 -31.18 15.16
CA PRO A 114 -8.14 -31.53 14.62
C PRO A 114 -8.10 -31.63 13.09
N ALA A 115 -9.17 -32.09 12.45
CA ALA A 115 -9.26 -32.16 10.98
C ALA A 115 -9.38 -30.75 10.34
N LEU A 116 -10.08 -29.83 11.01
CA LEU A 116 -10.10 -28.43 10.60
C LEU A 116 -8.72 -27.80 10.76
N PHE A 117 -8.06 -28.00 11.91
CA PHE A 117 -6.70 -27.50 12.14
C PHE A 117 -5.71 -28.03 11.08
N ALA A 118 -5.74 -29.32 10.77
CA ALA A 118 -4.87 -29.93 9.75
C ALA A 118 -5.11 -29.30 8.35
N ARG A 119 -6.37 -28.99 8.00
CA ARG A 119 -6.68 -28.28 6.74
C ARG A 119 -6.16 -26.86 6.74
N LEU A 120 -6.30 -26.13 7.84
CA LEU A 120 -5.79 -24.77 7.98
C LEU A 120 -4.27 -24.74 7.82
N ALA A 121 -3.57 -25.68 8.42
CA ALA A 121 -2.13 -25.84 8.33
C ALA A 121 -1.65 -26.33 6.95
N ALA A 122 -2.48 -27.08 6.21
CA ALA A 122 -2.14 -27.59 4.87
C ALA A 122 -2.40 -26.56 3.75
N GLN A 123 -3.31 -25.61 3.95
CA GLN A 123 -3.66 -24.57 2.97
C GLN A 123 -2.82 -23.29 3.14
N GLY A 124 -1.97 -23.22 4.14
CA GLY A 124 -1.12 -22.09 4.47
C GLY A 124 0.15 -22.00 3.63
N SER A 125 0.06 -22.12 2.31
CA SER A 125 1.18 -21.83 1.40
C SER A 125 0.91 -20.63 0.50
N SER A 126 0.38 -19.54 1.05
CA SER A 126 0.24 -18.30 0.28
C SER A 126 -0.06 -17.15 1.22
N LEU A 127 0.95 -16.61 1.86
CA LEU A 127 1.07 -15.21 2.31
C LEU A 127 2.28 -15.11 3.27
N THR A 128 3.48 -15.35 2.75
CA THR A 128 4.70 -14.91 3.43
C THR A 128 5.08 -13.54 2.90
N VAL A 129 4.62 -12.49 3.56
CA VAL A 129 5.30 -11.20 3.45
C VAL A 129 6.57 -11.29 4.27
N GLY A 130 7.71 -11.38 3.58
CA GLY A 130 9.02 -11.17 4.16
C GLY A 130 9.79 -12.42 4.61
N ALA A 131 10.21 -13.26 3.67
CA ALA A 131 11.48 -13.97 3.82
C ALA A 131 12.55 -13.16 3.10
N ALA A 132 13.66 -12.88 3.79
CA ALA A 132 14.88 -12.51 3.11
C ALA A 132 15.18 -13.56 2.03
N PRO A 133 15.72 -13.21 0.85
CA PRO A 133 15.92 -14.15 -0.24
C PRO A 133 16.98 -15.17 0.16
N THR A 134 16.55 -16.32 0.69
CA THR A 134 17.34 -17.53 0.69
C THR A 134 17.24 -18.12 -0.70
N GLN A 135 18.32 -18.01 -1.46
CA GLN A 135 18.50 -18.60 -2.77
C GLN A 135 18.25 -20.11 -2.72
N SER A 136 17.07 -20.56 -3.15
CA SER A 136 16.83 -21.88 -3.76
C SER A 136 15.36 -22.02 -4.16
N GLY A 137 15.03 -21.55 -5.33
CA GLY A 137 13.80 -21.75 -6.08
C GLY A 137 13.96 -20.96 -7.36
N THR A 138 13.58 -21.49 -8.51
CA THR A 138 13.63 -20.84 -9.81
C THR A 138 13.25 -19.36 -9.68
N SER A 139 14.21 -18.45 -9.71
CA SER A 139 13.96 -17.01 -9.65
C SER A 139 13.21 -16.64 -10.94
N VAL A 140 11.94 -16.34 -10.82
CA VAL A 140 11.24 -15.58 -11.86
C VAL A 140 12.02 -14.28 -11.99
N ALA A 141 12.59 -14.02 -13.17
CA ALA A 141 13.27 -12.76 -13.43
C ALA A 141 12.25 -11.63 -13.24
N LEU A 142 12.54 -10.69 -12.36
CA LEU A 142 11.67 -9.52 -12.19
C LEU A 142 11.88 -8.56 -13.37
N PRO A 143 10.85 -7.81 -13.76
CA PRO A 143 11.00 -6.70 -14.69
C PRO A 143 12.13 -5.77 -14.24
N GLU A 144 12.92 -5.28 -15.19
CA GLU A 144 14.13 -4.51 -14.92
C GLU A 144 13.85 -3.24 -14.11
N ASP A 145 12.75 -2.57 -14.40
CA ASP A 145 12.28 -1.38 -13.69
C ASP A 145 11.90 -1.68 -12.22
N VAL A 146 11.23 -2.81 -11.95
CA VAL A 146 10.92 -3.28 -10.60
C VAL A 146 12.21 -3.60 -9.84
N GLN A 147 13.16 -4.30 -10.49
CA GLN A 147 14.44 -4.62 -9.86
C GLN A 147 15.22 -3.35 -9.50
N ALA A 148 15.24 -2.33 -10.36
CA ALA A 148 15.89 -1.05 -10.09
C ALA A 148 15.29 -0.34 -8.85
N VAL A 149 13.96 -0.43 -8.65
CA VAL A 149 13.31 0.09 -7.44
C VAL A 149 13.77 -0.67 -6.19
N LEU A 150 13.83 -2.01 -6.26
CA LEU A 150 14.28 -2.84 -5.13
C LEU A 150 15.73 -2.54 -4.74
N ASP A 151 16.61 -2.41 -5.71
CA ASP A 151 18.03 -2.07 -5.51
C ASP A 151 18.17 -0.67 -4.86
N ALA A 152 17.36 0.29 -5.30
CA ALA A 152 17.33 1.62 -4.69
C ALA A 152 16.83 1.59 -3.24
N LEU A 153 15.80 0.79 -2.94
CA LEU A 153 15.27 0.58 -1.58
C LEU A 153 16.28 -0.12 -0.68
N GLU A 154 17.04 -1.08 -1.19
CA GLU A 154 18.09 -1.75 -0.42
C GLU A 154 19.20 -0.76 -0.05
N ARG A 155 19.63 0.05 -1.00
CA ARG A 155 20.72 1.01 -0.84
C ARG A 155 20.38 2.21 0.04
N LYS A 156 19.15 2.76 -0.06
CA LYS A 156 18.75 4.02 0.58
C LYS A 156 17.62 3.87 1.61
N GLY A 157 16.86 2.77 1.55
CA GLY A 157 15.65 2.57 2.37
C GLY A 157 14.40 3.28 1.83
N GLN A 158 14.58 4.33 1.02
CA GLN A 158 13.48 5.10 0.42
C GLN A 158 13.81 5.59 -0.98
N VAL A 159 12.80 5.62 -1.85
CA VAL A 159 12.90 6.04 -3.25
C VAL A 159 11.72 6.93 -3.64
N ILE A 160 11.96 7.88 -4.52
CA ILE A 160 10.92 8.66 -5.21
C ILE A 160 10.96 8.30 -6.69
N LEU A 161 9.82 7.80 -7.19
CA LEU A 161 9.56 7.59 -8.61
C LEU A 161 9.01 8.90 -9.18
N HIS A 162 9.74 9.54 -10.08
CA HIS A 162 9.34 10.84 -10.61
C HIS A 162 9.28 10.82 -12.15
N GLY A 163 8.46 11.66 -12.72
CA GLY A 163 8.31 11.80 -14.17
C GLY A 163 6.95 12.34 -14.58
N PRO A 164 6.70 12.45 -15.88
CA PRO A 164 5.44 12.96 -16.44
C PRO A 164 4.20 12.17 -15.99
N PRO A 165 3.01 12.74 -16.02
CA PRO A 165 1.78 12.04 -15.70
C PRO A 165 1.51 10.89 -16.69
N GLY A 166 0.88 9.81 -16.21
CA GLY A 166 0.52 8.67 -17.05
C GLY A 166 1.67 7.72 -17.43
N THR A 167 2.84 7.81 -16.77
CA THR A 167 4.00 6.94 -17.03
C THR A 167 4.05 5.68 -16.16
N GLY A 168 2.99 5.36 -15.40
CA GLY A 168 2.90 4.13 -14.64
C GLY A 168 3.64 4.13 -13.29
N LYS A 169 4.02 5.28 -12.71
CA LYS A 169 4.74 5.38 -11.43
C LYS A 169 4.08 4.60 -10.29
N THR A 170 2.78 4.77 -10.08
CA THR A 170 2.02 4.06 -9.04
C THR A 170 1.94 2.56 -9.34
N ARG A 171 1.81 2.17 -10.63
CA ARG A 171 1.86 0.76 -11.06
C ARG A 171 3.21 0.12 -10.73
N LEU A 172 4.31 0.85 -10.95
CA LEU A 172 5.68 0.40 -10.63
C LEU A 172 5.87 0.28 -9.11
N ALA A 173 5.39 1.24 -8.32
CA ALA A 173 5.43 1.17 -6.86
C ALA A 173 4.67 -0.05 -6.32
N LEU A 174 3.49 -0.36 -6.88
CA LEU A 174 2.72 -1.56 -6.54
C LEU A 174 3.40 -2.84 -7.05
N GLY A 175 4.10 -2.79 -8.18
CA GLY A 175 4.95 -3.88 -8.68
C GLY A 175 6.06 -4.24 -7.69
N ALA A 176 6.77 -3.23 -7.18
CA ALA A 176 7.79 -3.42 -6.14
C ALA A 176 7.18 -3.99 -4.84
N ALA A 177 5.96 -3.57 -4.47
CA ALA A 177 5.25 -4.13 -3.32
C ALA A 177 4.93 -5.62 -3.50
N LEU A 178 4.49 -6.02 -4.71
CA LEU A 178 4.25 -7.43 -5.05
C LEU A 178 5.55 -8.25 -4.97
N ALA A 179 6.63 -7.74 -5.53
CA ALA A 179 7.94 -8.40 -5.48
C ALA A 179 8.43 -8.58 -4.04
N LEU A 180 8.34 -7.55 -3.19
CA LEU A 180 8.68 -7.62 -1.76
C LEU A 180 7.78 -8.58 -0.99
N ALA A 181 6.53 -8.76 -1.42
CA ALA A 181 5.60 -9.73 -0.86
C ALA A 181 5.79 -11.16 -1.39
N GLY A 182 6.81 -11.42 -2.22
CA GLY A 182 7.06 -12.72 -2.83
C GLY A 182 6.07 -13.09 -3.95
N ARG A 183 5.37 -12.11 -4.50
CA ARG A 183 4.37 -12.24 -5.56
C ARG A 183 4.88 -11.67 -6.90
N GLY A 184 6.18 -11.80 -7.16
CA GLY A 184 6.79 -11.40 -8.43
C GLY A 184 6.26 -12.21 -9.64
N ASP A 185 5.70 -13.38 -9.39
CA ASP A 185 5.10 -14.27 -10.39
C ASP A 185 3.94 -13.65 -11.19
N VAL A 186 3.24 -12.66 -10.62
CA VAL A 186 2.10 -12.00 -11.28
C VAL A 186 2.48 -10.72 -12.04
N LEU A 187 3.77 -10.34 -12.07
CA LEU A 187 4.20 -9.11 -12.74
C LEU A 187 4.17 -9.22 -14.26
N ASP A 188 4.56 -10.39 -14.78
CA ASP A 188 4.58 -10.71 -16.21
C ASP A 188 3.33 -11.49 -16.66
N ASP A 189 2.33 -11.63 -15.77
CA ASP A 189 1.12 -12.36 -16.09
C ASP A 189 0.24 -11.58 -17.07
N SER A 190 -0.11 -12.21 -18.17
CA SER A 190 -1.00 -11.66 -19.20
C SER A 190 -2.47 -11.56 -18.74
N GLU A 191 -2.80 -12.13 -17.57
CA GLU A 191 -4.15 -12.02 -16.99
C GLU A 191 -4.28 -10.81 -16.06
N PRO A 192 -4.83 -9.66 -16.50
CA PRO A 192 -4.92 -8.43 -15.68
C PRO A 192 -5.64 -8.63 -14.35
N GLY A 193 -6.58 -9.56 -14.28
CA GLY A 193 -7.33 -9.89 -13.07
C GLY A 193 -6.45 -10.43 -11.93
N ARG A 194 -5.50 -11.30 -12.23
CA ARG A 194 -4.62 -11.91 -11.22
C ARG A 194 -3.70 -10.89 -10.55
N ARG A 195 -3.15 -9.97 -11.34
CA ARG A 195 -2.32 -8.87 -10.82
C ARG A 195 -3.11 -7.95 -9.90
N ALA A 196 -4.32 -7.53 -10.30
CA ALA A 196 -5.20 -6.68 -9.51
C ALA A 196 -5.62 -7.36 -8.19
N GLU A 197 -5.93 -8.65 -8.23
CA GLU A 197 -6.28 -9.44 -7.06
C GLU A 197 -5.10 -9.54 -6.08
N ALA A 198 -3.90 -9.84 -6.57
CA ALA A 198 -2.69 -9.89 -5.77
C ALA A 198 -2.34 -8.51 -5.15
N GLN A 199 -2.51 -7.41 -5.89
CA GLN A 199 -2.34 -6.05 -5.36
C GLN A 199 -3.33 -5.77 -4.23
N ALA A 200 -4.62 -6.10 -4.43
CA ALA A 200 -5.63 -5.92 -3.41
C ALA A 200 -5.36 -6.78 -2.15
N GLU A 201 -4.79 -7.97 -2.32
CA GLU A 201 -4.39 -8.85 -1.24
C GLU A 201 -3.24 -8.25 -0.42
N VAL A 202 -2.17 -7.80 -1.10
CA VAL A 202 -1.00 -7.18 -0.47
C VAL A 202 -1.38 -5.89 0.29
N LEU A 203 -2.25 -5.06 -0.28
CA LEU A 203 -2.72 -3.81 0.35
C LEU A 203 -3.68 -4.07 1.54
N ARG A 204 -4.44 -5.17 1.53
CA ARG A 204 -5.25 -5.60 2.69
C ARG A 204 -4.40 -6.16 3.82
N GLY A 205 -3.22 -6.65 3.52
CA GLY A 205 -2.24 -7.12 4.49
C GLY A 205 -1.70 -5.99 5.37
N ASP A 206 -0.96 -6.35 6.41
CA ASP A 206 -0.40 -5.39 7.36
C ASP A 206 0.99 -4.87 6.99
N GLY A 207 1.64 -5.49 6.01
CA GLY A 207 3.02 -5.19 5.59
C GLY A 207 3.14 -4.02 4.61
N VAL A 208 2.09 -3.69 3.85
CA VAL A 208 2.10 -2.61 2.87
C VAL A 208 0.99 -1.60 3.19
N ARG A 209 1.32 -0.33 3.12
CA ARG A 209 0.35 0.78 3.24
C ARG A 209 0.51 1.71 2.05
N LEU A 210 -0.64 2.09 1.48
CA LEU A 210 -0.73 3.12 0.45
C LEU A 210 -1.46 4.34 1.02
N VAL A 211 -0.91 5.51 0.80
CA VAL A 211 -1.52 6.80 1.15
C VAL A 211 -1.27 7.80 0.04
N THR A 212 -2.25 8.63 -0.27
CA THR A 212 -2.08 9.76 -1.19
C THR A 212 -1.93 11.03 -0.38
N PHE A 213 -0.87 11.79 -0.64
CA PHE A 213 -0.69 13.07 0.01
C PHE A 213 -1.53 14.15 -0.70
N HIS A 214 -2.02 15.08 0.09
CA HIS A 214 -2.76 16.26 -0.36
C HIS A 214 -2.43 17.45 0.57
N PRO A 215 -2.71 18.71 0.17
CA PRO A 215 -2.31 19.89 0.94
C PRO A 215 -2.77 19.93 2.40
N SER A 216 -3.87 19.25 2.72
CA SER A 216 -4.39 19.18 4.10
C SER A 216 -3.87 17.98 4.90
N TYR A 217 -3.03 17.11 4.32
CA TYR A 217 -2.45 15.98 5.04
C TYR A 217 -1.37 16.48 6.01
N GLY A 218 -1.44 16.06 7.27
CA GLY A 218 -0.59 16.62 8.31
C GLY A 218 0.11 15.57 9.19
N TYR A 219 0.91 16.09 10.11
CA TYR A 219 1.61 15.30 11.12
C TYR A 219 0.63 14.46 11.96
N GLU A 220 -0.54 15.01 12.22
CA GLU A 220 -1.60 14.40 13.01
C GLU A 220 -2.21 13.14 12.37
N ASP A 221 -2.14 13.06 11.04
CA ASP A 221 -2.60 11.87 10.30
C ASP A 221 -1.49 10.85 10.09
N PHE A 222 -0.26 11.35 10.03
CA PHE A 222 0.91 10.55 9.69
C PHE A 222 1.61 9.96 10.91
N VAL A 223 1.86 10.74 11.94
CA VAL A 223 2.61 10.33 13.13
C VAL A 223 1.70 10.16 14.34
N GLU A 224 1.18 11.26 14.91
CA GLU A 224 0.26 11.23 16.04
C GLU A 224 -0.53 12.54 16.14
N GLY A 225 -1.76 12.46 16.60
CA GLY A 225 -2.60 13.65 16.75
C GLY A 225 -3.85 13.43 17.57
N PHE A 226 -4.44 14.51 18.07
CA PHE A 226 -5.73 14.46 18.74
C PHE A 226 -6.85 14.27 17.73
N LYS A 227 -7.69 13.25 17.95
CA LYS A 227 -8.88 12.97 17.14
C LYS A 227 -10.12 12.92 18.02
N PRO A 228 -11.31 13.29 17.47
CA PRO A 228 -12.58 13.14 18.20
C PRO A 228 -12.80 11.69 18.62
N ASP A 229 -13.11 11.48 19.88
CA ASP A 229 -13.55 10.16 20.37
C ASP A 229 -15.04 10.00 20.10
N LEU A 230 -15.35 9.21 19.06
CA LEU A 230 -16.74 8.91 18.66
C LEU A 230 -17.44 7.93 19.61
N THR A 231 -16.70 7.33 20.56
CA THR A 231 -17.25 6.38 21.54
C THR A 231 -17.55 7.02 22.89
N ALA A 232 -17.05 8.23 23.12
CA ALA A 232 -17.28 8.96 24.37
C ALA A 232 -18.77 9.27 24.58
N GLN A 233 -19.31 8.83 25.71
CA GLN A 233 -20.67 9.14 26.11
C GLN A 233 -20.69 10.35 27.06
N GLY A 234 -21.26 11.46 26.61
CA GLY A 234 -21.41 12.68 27.45
C GLY A 234 -21.62 13.94 26.61
N PRO A 235 -22.07 15.05 27.25
CA PRO A 235 -22.17 16.33 26.57
C PRO A 235 -20.76 16.93 26.41
N GLY A 236 -20.31 17.10 25.16
CA GLY A 236 -19.03 17.73 24.82
C GLY A 236 -18.19 16.94 23.84
N LEU A 237 -17.19 17.61 23.25
CA LEU A 237 -16.20 17.00 22.37
C LEU A 237 -15.07 16.41 23.23
N THR A 238 -14.97 15.10 23.27
CA THR A 238 -13.81 14.41 23.87
C THR A 238 -12.78 14.14 22.77
N LEU A 239 -11.53 14.47 23.04
CA LEU A 239 -10.41 14.22 22.14
C LEU A 239 -9.53 13.12 22.74
N THR A 240 -9.16 12.15 21.92
CA THR A 240 -8.15 11.13 22.24
C THR A 240 -6.91 11.29 21.36
N LEU A 241 -5.75 11.02 21.94
CA LEU A 241 -4.52 10.95 21.16
C LEU A 241 -4.49 9.65 20.39
N ALA A 242 -4.41 9.75 19.06
CA ALA A 242 -4.39 8.60 18.15
C ALA A 242 -3.07 8.54 17.39
N ASP A 243 -2.56 7.31 17.21
CA ASP A 243 -1.40 7.06 16.36
C ASP A 243 -1.78 7.23 14.88
N GLY A 244 -0.92 7.91 14.14
CA GLY A 244 -1.04 8.07 12.69
C GLY A 244 -0.64 6.82 11.90
N LEU A 245 -0.73 6.91 10.57
CA LEU A 245 -0.47 5.79 9.67
C LEU A 245 0.97 5.28 9.77
N PHE A 246 1.95 6.19 9.73
CA PHE A 246 3.37 5.84 9.77
C PHE A 246 3.80 5.30 11.13
N HIS A 247 3.28 5.89 12.22
CA HIS A 247 3.51 5.40 13.57
C HIS A 247 3.03 3.94 13.71
N LYS A 248 1.83 3.62 13.24
CA LYS A 248 1.28 2.25 13.26
C LYS A 248 2.12 1.28 12.46
N LEU A 249 2.58 1.69 11.27
CA LEU A 249 3.44 0.87 10.42
C LEU A 249 4.77 0.57 11.13
N CYS A 250 5.43 1.58 11.69
CA CYS A 250 6.68 1.41 12.43
C CYS A 250 6.52 0.54 13.68
N SER A 251 5.44 0.70 14.43
CA SER A 251 5.16 -0.12 15.60
C SER A 251 5.02 -1.60 15.25
N ARG A 252 4.36 -1.91 14.12
CA ARG A 252 4.27 -3.29 13.60
C ARG A 252 5.61 -3.81 13.11
N ALA A 253 6.36 -2.98 12.37
CA ALA A 253 7.68 -3.34 11.88
C ALA A 253 8.66 -3.68 13.02
N SER A 254 8.59 -2.96 14.14
CA SER A 254 9.40 -3.25 15.33
C SER A 254 9.12 -4.61 15.97
N THR A 255 7.87 -5.08 15.87
CA THR A 255 7.47 -6.40 16.42
C THR A 255 7.77 -7.56 15.47
N HIS A 256 8.13 -7.28 14.21
CA HIS A 256 8.42 -8.27 13.17
C HIS A 256 9.71 -7.89 12.43
N PRO A 257 10.89 -7.97 13.07
CA PRO A 257 12.15 -7.48 12.49
C PRO A 257 12.59 -8.23 11.23
N ASP A 258 12.14 -9.47 11.06
CA ASP A 258 12.48 -10.33 9.91
C ASP A 258 11.61 -10.06 8.68
N LEU A 259 10.55 -9.23 8.80
CA LEU A 259 9.65 -8.88 7.71
C LEU A 259 9.91 -7.47 7.22
N THR A 260 9.83 -7.25 5.91
CA THR A 260 9.88 -5.91 5.31
C THR A 260 8.50 -5.25 5.33
N PHE A 261 8.44 -4.00 5.78
CA PHE A 261 7.25 -3.16 5.75
C PHE A 261 7.42 -2.04 4.73
N LEU A 262 6.41 -1.81 3.91
CA LEU A 262 6.46 -0.83 2.84
C LEU A 262 5.36 0.23 3.00
N LEU A 263 5.78 1.50 2.95
CA LEU A 263 4.89 2.64 2.79
C LEU A 263 4.99 3.17 1.36
N ILE A 264 3.88 3.19 0.65
CA ILE A 264 3.75 3.86 -0.64
C ILE A 264 3.04 5.20 -0.40
N ILE A 265 3.67 6.28 -0.81
CA ILE A 265 3.13 7.64 -0.72
C ILE A 265 2.89 8.14 -2.14
N ASP A 266 1.65 8.10 -2.58
CA ASP A 266 1.27 8.63 -3.88
C ASP A 266 1.16 10.15 -3.82
N GLU A 267 1.60 10.85 -4.89
CA GLU A 267 1.65 12.31 -4.95
C GLU A 267 2.42 12.95 -3.78
N ILE A 268 3.60 12.40 -3.47
CA ILE A 268 4.39 12.80 -2.29
C ILE A 268 4.68 14.31 -2.24
N ASN A 269 4.83 14.96 -3.39
CA ASN A 269 5.09 16.40 -3.54
C ASN A 269 3.86 17.29 -3.32
N ARG A 270 2.64 16.75 -3.22
CA ARG A 270 1.43 17.51 -2.87
C ARG A 270 1.32 17.79 -1.37
N GLY A 271 2.12 17.11 -0.54
CA GLY A 271 2.21 17.34 0.90
C GLY A 271 3.41 18.21 1.29
N ASP A 272 3.29 18.94 2.38
CA ASP A 272 4.41 19.62 3.02
C ASP A 272 5.23 18.59 3.82
N LEU A 273 6.22 17.96 3.17
CA LEU A 273 7.00 16.87 3.76
C LEU A 273 7.70 17.23 5.09
N PRO A 274 8.36 18.40 5.22
CA PRO A 274 8.91 18.83 6.49
C PRO A 274 7.88 18.89 7.61
N ARG A 275 6.68 19.35 7.32
CA ARG A 275 5.57 19.40 8.28
C ARG A 275 5.00 18.02 8.59
N ILE A 276 4.85 17.16 7.58
CA ILE A 276 4.25 15.82 7.74
C ILE A 276 5.17 14.88 8.50
N PHE A 277 6.47 14.87 8.17
CA PHE A 277 7.46 14.01 8.83
C PHE A 277 8.00 14.60 10.14
N GLY A 278 8.00 15.92 10.25
CA GLY A 278 8.57 16.60 11.42
C GLY A 278 9.99 16.14 11.73
N GLU A 279 10.26 15.82 12.98
CA GLU A 279 11.55 15.31 13.47
C GLU A 279 11.95 13.96 12.86
N LEU A 280 10.97 13.17 12.40
CA LEU A 280 11.21 11.85 11.84
C LEU A 280 11.93 11.88 10.49
N ILE A 281 11.96 13.04 9.81
CA ILE A 281 12.67 13.18 8.53
C ILE A 281 14.15 12.80 8.67
N THR A 282 14.76 13.08 9.82
CA THR A 282 16.16 12.71 10.10
C THR A 282 16.34 11.20 10.25
N LEU A 283 15.33 10.50 10.80
CA LEU A 283 15.34 9.06 11.02
C LEU A 283 15.14 8.24 9.75
N LEU A 284 14.87 8.87 8.62
CA LEU A 284 14.76 8.18 7.35
C LEU A 284 16.11 7.63 6.85
N GLU A 285 17.23 8.27 7.20
CA GLU A 285 18.57 7.81 6.84
C GLU A 285 18.87 6.44 7.49
N LEU A 286 19.40 5.47 6.73
CA LEU A 286 19.59 4.09 7.21
C LEU A 286 20.49 4.00 8.46
N ASP A 287 21.50 4.85 8.55
CA ASP A 287 22.41 4.94 9.70
C ASP A 287 21.78 5.54 10.95
N LYS A 288 20.60 6.16 10.82
CA LYS A 288 19.83 6.76 11.89
C LYS A 288 18.58 5.97 12.27
N ARG A 289 18.37 4.83 11.62
CA ARG A 289 17.29 3.92 12.01
C ARG A 289 17.51 3.42 13.43
N ASN A 290 16.42 3.11 14.14
CA ASN A 290 16.41 2.76 15.58
C ASN A 290 16.90 3.84 16.54
N LEU A 291 17.32 5.03 16.08
CA LEU A 291 17.60 6.12 17.02
C LEU A 291 16.28 6.59 17.62
N PRO A 292 16.21 6.70 18.97
CA PRO A 292 15.00 7.17 19.63
C PRO A 292 14.88 8.69 19.52
N VAL A 293 13.65 9.16 19.30
CA VAL A 293 13.25 10.57 19.43
C VAL A 293 11.97 10.65 20.25
N ASP A 294 11.81 11.72 21.01
CA ASP A 294 10.58 11.95 21.75
C ASP A 294 9.57 12.68 20.86
N LEU A 295 8.40 12.08 20.67
CA LEU A 295 7.32 12.69 19.90
C LEU A 295 6.77 13.93 20.62
N PRO A 296 6.50 15.05 19.92
CA PRO A 296 6.19 16.32 20.55
C PRO A 296 4.86 16.35 21.32
N VAL A 297 3.87 15.56 20.92
CA VAL A 297 2.53 15.56 21.54
C VAL A 297 2.47 14.57 22.69
N SER A 298 2.74 13.29 22.44
CA SER A 298 2.65 12.22 23.46
C SER A 298 3.83 12.17 24.42
N LYS A 299 4.96 12.75 24.07
CA LYS A 299 6.27 12.57 24.76
C LYS A 299 6.74 11.11 24.81
N ARG A 300 6.11 10.22 24.01
CA ARG A 300 6.56 8.84 23.87
C ARG A 300 7.85 8.78 23.05
N SER A 301 8.75 7.89 23.44
CA SER A 301 9.92 7.58 22.63
C SER A 301 9.50 6.79 21.38
N PHE A 302 10.00 7.21 20.23
CA PHE A 302 9.70 6.62 18.94
C PHE A 302 10.98 6.45 18.12
N SER A 303 11.06 5.40 17.32
CA SER A 303 12.13 5.20 16.34
C SER A 303 11.57 4.60 15.04
N VAL A 304 12.30 4.80 13.95
CA VAL A 304 11.95 4.17 12.67
C VAL A 304 12.77 2.89 12.52
N PRO A 305 12.11 1.71 12.43
CA PRO A 305 12.81 0.43 12.29
C PRO A 305 13.56 0.29 10.96
N PRO A 306 14.66 -0.50 10.92
CA PRO A 306 15.49 -0.65 9.71
C PRO A 306 14.80 -1.44 8.59
N ASN A 307 13.77 -2.21 8.91
CA ASN A 307 12.97 -2.99 7.97
C ASN A 307 11.78 -2.24 7.35
N VAL A 308 11.64 -0.93 7.61
CA VAL A 308 10.66 -0.06 6.95
C VAL A 308 11.26 0.50 5.65
N ARG A 309 10.51 0.40 4.56
CA ARG A 309 10.84 0.97 3.24
C ARG A 309 9.78 1.98 2.84
N ILE A 310 10.16 2.99 2.02
CA ILE A 310 9.24 4.02 1.55
C ILE A 310 9.41 4.20 0.05
N ILE A 311 8.31 4.18 -0.69
CA ILE A 311 8.25 4.59 -2.10
C ILE A 311 7.34 5.81 -2.20
N GLY A 312 7.85 6.92 -2.71
CA GLY A 312 7.04 8.07 -3.11
C GLY A 312 6.83 8.09 -4.61
N THR A 313 5.66 8.55 -5.09
CA THR A 313 5.46 8.89 -6.50
C THR A 313 5.30 10.40 -6.64
N MET A 314 5.80 10.97 -7.73
CA MET A 314 5.78 12.40 -7.97
C MET A 314 5.58 12.71 -9.44
N ASN A 315 4.55 13.50 -9.76
CA ASN A 315 4.41 14.09 -11.09
C ASN A 315 5.30 15.34 -11.22
N THR A 316 6.13 15.38 -12.26
CA THR A 316 7.08 16.47 -12.45
C THR A 316 6.47 17.68 -13.18
N ALA A 317 5.44 17.47 -14.00
CA ALA A 317 4.76 18.53 -14.74
C ALA A 317 3.94 19.50 -13.87
N ASP A 318 3.55 19.09 -12.67
CA ASP A 318 2.70 19.88 -11.76
C ASP A 318 3.45 21.11 -11.20
N ARG A 319 3.19 22.29 -11.72
CA ARG A 319 3.80 23.57 -11.29
C ARG A 319 3.29 24.10 -9.95
N SER A 320 2.14 23.63 -9.49
CA SER A 320 1.48 24.09 -8.25
C SER A 320 2.04 23.46 -6.97
N ILE A 321 3.09 22.67 -7.07
CA ILE A 321 3.55 21.77 -6.01
C ILE A 321 4.86 22.26 -5.41
N SER A 322 5.02 22.10 -4.09
CA SER A 322 6.22 22.47 -3.38
C SER A 322 7.45 21.71 -3.90
N HIS A 323 8.50 22.44 -4.24
CA HIS A 323 9.80 21.82 -4.55
C HIS A 323 10.29 21.05 -3.32
N LEU A 324 10.66 19.79 -3.54
CA LEU A 324 11.31 19.01 -2.49
C LEU A 324 12.59 19.72 -2.03
N ASP A 325 12.67 20.04 -0.76
CA ASP A 325 13.84 20.71 -0.19
C ASP A 325 15.11 19.81 -0.25
N ALA A 326 16.27 20.40 -0.05
CA ALA A 326 17.54 19.69 -0.09
C ALA A 326 17.63 18.60 1.00
N ALA A 327 16.92 18.76 2.12
CA ALA A 327 16.92 17.79 3.21
C ALA A 327 16.17 16.51 2.82
N VAL A 328 15.04 16.63 2.11
CA VAL A 328 14.32 15.49 1.54
C VAL A 328 15.15 14.86 0.41
N ARG A 329 15.65 15.68 -0.52
CA ARG A 329 16.40 15.17 -1.70
C ARG A 329 17.56 14.28 -1.32
N ARG A 330 18.35 14.62 -0.31
CA ARG A 330 19.50 13.80 0.08
C ARG A 330 19.11 12.47 0.72
N ARG A 331 17.89 12.34 1.26
CA ARG A 331 17.42 11.16 1.99
C ARG A 331 16.77 10.12 1.10
N PHE A 332 16.26 10.52 -0.06
CA PHE A 332 15.62 9.62 -1.01
C PHE A 332 16.54 9.31 -2.19
N ALA A 333 16.45 8.11 -2.75
CA ALA A 333 16.88 7.85 -4.11
C ALA A 333 15.84 8.41 -5.08
N PHE A 334 16.25 8.87 -6.25
CA PHE A 334 15.35 9.35 -7.28
C PHE A 334 15.49 8.46 -8.51
N LEU A 335 14.38 7.89 -8.97
CA LEU A 335 14.31 7.12 -10.19
C LEU A 335 13.33 7.78 -11.16
N SER A 336 13.80 8.07 -12.36
CA SER A 336 12.97 8.62 -13.43
C SER A 336 12.12 7.52 -14.04
N VAL A 337 10.83 7.79 -14.21
CA VAL A 337 9.86 6.91 -14.90
C VAL A 337 9.30 7.69 -16.07
N GLY A 338 9.90 7.49 -17.24
CA GLY A 338 9.54 8.17 -18.47
C GLY A 338 8.42 7.48 -19.24
N PRO A 339 7.98 8.13 -20.34
CA PRO A 339 7.11 7.51 -21.33
C PRO A 339 7.75 6.25 -21.94
N ASP A 340 6.95 5.21 -22.12
CA ASP A 340 7.38 3.95 -22.72
C ASP A 340 6.63 3.74 -24.04
N PRO A 341 7.30 3.88 -25.20
CA PRO A 341 6.69 3.65 -26.51
C PRO A 341 6.30 2.18 -26.74
N ASP A 342 7.02 1.23 -26.16
CA ASP A 342 6.73 -0.20 -26.33
C ASP A 342 5.40 -0.58 -25.68
N ALA A 343 4.96 0.17 -24.65
CA ALA A 343 3.68 -0.03 -23.99
C ALA A 343 2.46 0.35 -24.84
N VAL A 344 2.65 1.10 -25.94
CA VAL A 344 1.58 1.57 -26.83
C VAL A 344 1.72 1.00 -28.24
N SER A 345 2.34 -0.17 -28.39
CA SER A 345 2.52 -0.82 -29.68
C SER A 345 1.20 -1.17 -30.35
N GLY A 346 1.08 -0.93 -31.66
CA GLY A 346 -0.11 -1.24 -32.45
C GLY A 346 -0.45 -0.16 -33.46
N THR A 347 -1.54 -0.36 -34.22
CA THR A 347 -2.01 0.59 -35.25
C THR A 347 -3.50 0.86 -35.07
N VAL A 348 -3.90 2.12 -35.32
CA VAL A 348 -5.30 2.53 -35.42
C VAL A 348 -5.52 3.20 -36.78
N GLY A 349 -6.24 2.51 -37.67
CA GLY A 349 -6.29 2.93 -39.08
C GLY A 349 -4.88 2.98 -39.67
N PRO A 350 -4.46 4.11 -40.29
CA PRO A 350 -3.10 4.28 -40.83
C PRO A 350 -2.06 4.70 -39.78
N LEU A 351 -2.48 5.02 -38.54
CA LEU A 351 -1.61 5.55 -37.50
C LEU A 351 -0.86 4.45 -36.78
N ASP A 352 0.47 4.48 -36.77
CA ASP A 352 1.32 3.73 -35.86
C ASP A 352 1.37 4.45 -34.50
N LEU A 353 0.82 3.85 -33.46
CA LEU A 353 0.67 4.47 -32.14
C LEU A 353 2.02 4.74 -31.46
N ALA A 354 2.97 3.84 -31.58
CA ALA A 354 4.28 4.00 -30.95
C ALA A 354 5.06 5.14 -31.62
N ALA A 355 5.07 5.16 -32.96
CA ALA A 355 5.70 6.25 -33.72
C ALA A 355 5.05 7.60 -33.47
N PHE A 356 3.72 7.66 -33.41
CA PHE A 356 2.97 8.86 -33.03
C PHE A 356 3.36 9.35 -31.63
N PHE A 357 3.32 8.45 -30.65
CA PHE A 357 3.61 8.76 -29.27
C PHE A 357 5.03 9.30 -29.05
N GLU A 358 6.02 8.68 -29.71
CA GLU A 358 7.42 9.11 -29.67
C GLU A 358 7.58 10.49 -30.34
N SER A 359 6.97 10.70 -31.51
CA SER A 359 7.01 11.96 -32.25
C SER A 359 6.36 13.10 -31.47
N LEU A 360 5.19 12.84 -30.87
CA LEU A 360 4.48 13.83 -30.01
C LEU A 360 5.34 14.22 -28.80
N ASN A 361 5.88 13.26 -28.07
CA ASN A 361 6.75 13.51 -26.92
C ASN A 361 8.07 14.23 -27.31
N THR A 362 8.60 13.96 -28.50
CA THR A 362 9.74 14.69 -29.04
C THR A 362 9.40 16.16 -29.30
N ARG A 363 8.24 16.46 -29.88
CA ARG A 363 7.77 17.84 -30.08
C ARG A 363 7.51 18.53 -28.74
N ILE A 364 6.86 17.85 -27.77
CA ILE A 364 6.65 18.41 -26.43
C ILE A 364 7.99 18.76 -25.78
N THR A 365 8.96 17.86 -25.82
CA THR A 365 10.29 18.11 -25.23
C THR A 365 11.00 19.27 -25.89
N ARG A 366 10.85 19.44 -27.22
CA ARG A 366 11.47 20.53 -27.99
C ARG A 366 10.87 21.90 -27.64
N HIS A 367 9.56 21.98 -27.44
CA HIS A 367 8.83 23.24 -27.26
C HIS A 367 8.56 23.60 -25.80
N LEU A 368 8.58 22.62 -24.91
CA LEU A 368 8.46 22.75 -23.46
C LEU A 368 9.71 22.17 -22.79
N ASP A 369 9.62 20.96 -22.25
CA ASP A 369 10.71 20.20 -21.64
C ASP A 369 10.32 18.71 -21.47
N ALA A 370 11.22 17.90 -20.92
CA ALA A 370 10.99 16.47 -20.70
C ALA A 370 9.98 16.18 -19.59
N ASP A 371 9.77 17.10 -18.65
CA ASP A 371 8.83 16.92 -17.54
C ASP A 371 7.38 17.05 -17.99
N HIS A 372 7.14 17.71 -19.15
CA HIS A 372 5.81 17.89 -19.75
C HIS A 372 5.44 16.82 -20.79
N GLN A 373 6.26 15.79 -20.99
CA GLN A 373 5.88 14.66 -21.84
C GLN A 373 4.59 14.03 -21.35
N ILE A 374 3.87 13.35 -22.24
CA ILE A 374 2.69 12.55 -21.87
C ILE A 374 3.10 11.09 -21.65
N GLY A 375 2.50 10.44 -20.68
CA GLY A 375 2.72 9.03 -20.41
C GLY A 375 1.90 8.13 -21.35
N HIS A 376 2.32 6.87 -21.46
CA HIS A 376 1.68 5.87 -22.29
C HIS A 376 0.25 5.54 -21.85
N ALA A 377 -0.11 5.78 -20.57
CA ALA A 377 -1.45 5.52 -20.06
C ALA A 377 -2.57 6.27 -20.80
N TYR A 378 -2.26 7.41 -21.44
CA TYR A 378 -3.23 8.16 -22.27
C TYR A 378 -3.60 7.44 -23.57
N LEU A 379 -2.81 6.48 -24.02
CA LEU A 379 -3.07 5.67 -25.21
C LEU A 379 -3.38 4.20 -24.87
N LEU A 380 -3.71 3.91 -23.61
CA LEU A 380 -4.15 2.60 -23.14
C LEU A 380 -5.64 2.61 -22.78
N ARG A 381 -6.33 1.51 -23.06
CA ARG A 381 -7.67 1.21 -22.59
C ARG A 381 -7.65 -0.11 -21.84
N ASP A 382 -8.06 -0.11 -20.57
CA ASP A 382 -8.02 -1.30 -19.69
C ASP A 382 -6.63 -1.98 -19.60
N GLY A 383 -5.58 -1.20 -19.81
CA GLY A 383 -4.18 -1.66 -19.76
C GLY A 383 -3.61 -2.15 -21.08
N GLU A 384 -4.42 -2.19 -22.15
CA GLU A 384 -4.04 -2.57 -23.51
C GLU A 384 -3.97 -1.33 -24.41
N PRO A 385 -3.13 -1.32 -25.46
CA PRO A 385 -3.11 -0.23 -26.44
C PRO A 385 -4.47 0.00 -27.08
N ILE A 386 -4.81 1.27 -27.31
CA ILE A 386 -6.03 1.65 -28.04
C ILE A 386 -6.04 0.98 -29.41
N ALA A 387 -7.18 0.36 -29.78
CA ALA A 387 -7.32 -0.40 -31.01
C ALA A 387 -8.37 0.16 -31.99
N THR A 388 -9.20 1.14 -31.55
CA THR A 388 -10.26 1.72 -32.37
C THR A 388 -10.08 3.21 -32.59
N GLU A 389 -10.60 3.72 -33.71
CA GLU A 389 -10.56 5.14 -34.03
C GLU A 389 -11.42 5.98 -33.05
N GLU A 390 -12.49 5.40 -32.52
CA GLU A 390 -13.36 6.02 -31.54
C GLU A 390 -12.63 6.21 -30.19
N ASP A 391 -11.92 5.19 -29.70
CA ASP A 391 -11.14 5.28 -28.47
C ASP A 391 -9.97 6.26 -28.63
N LEU A 392 -9.31 6.27 -29.80
CA LEU A 392 -8.24 7.22 -30.11
C LEU A 392 -8.79 8.66 -30.10
N ALA A 393 -9.93 8.90 -30.74
CA ALA A 393 -10.55 10.21 -30.77
C ALA A 393 -10.98 10.67 -29.37
N ALA A 394 -11.52 9.77 -28.57
CA ALA A 394 -11.89 10.05 -27.19
C ALA A 394 -10.66 10.41 -26.34
N ALA A 395 -9.59 9.63 -26.37
CA ALA A 395 -8.35 9.89 -25.65
C ALA A 395 -7.72 11.22 -26.10
N PHE A 396 -7.66 11.44 -27.41
CA PHE A 396 -7.03 12.67 -27.95
C PHE A 396 -7.80 13.93 -27.58
N HIS A 397 -9.13 13.96 -27.79
CA HIS A 397 -9.94 15.14 -27.54
C HIS A 397 -10.23 15.42 -26.07
N HIS A 398 -10.37 14.38 -25.26
CA HIS A 398 -10.80 14.53 -23.86
C HIS A 398 -9.67 14.42 -22.84
N GLU A 399 -8.50 13.94 -23.24
CA GLU A 399 -7.38 13.73 -22.32
C GLU A 399 -6.10 14.45 -22.82
N VAL A 400 -5.63 14.15 -24.04
CA VAL A 400 -4.34 14.67 -24.55
C VAL A 400 -4.42 16.15 -24.83
N ILE A 401 -5.42 16.61 -25.60
CA ILE A 401 -5.57 18.04 -25.93
C ILE A 401 -5.74 18.90 -24.67
N PRO A 402 -6.67 18.62 -23.75
CA PRO A 402 -6.83 19.41 -22.53
C PRO A 402 -5.55 19.48 -21.68
N LEU A 403 -4.81 18.40 -21.60
CA LEU A 403 -3.53 18.39 -20.90
C LEU A 403 -2.50 19.32 -21.56
N LEU A 404 -2.39 19.27 -22.89
CA LEU A 404 -1.48 20.14 -23.62
C LEU A 404 -1.91 21.60 -23.60
N GLU A 405 -3.20 21.91 -23.59
CA GLU A 405 -3.74 23.25 -23.39
C GLU A 405 -3.30 23.83 -22.03
N ASP A 406 -3.38 23.02 -20.95
CA ASP A 406 -2.91 23.40 -19.63
C ASP A 406 -1.39 23.63 -19.62
N TYR A 407 -0.61 22.79 -20.28
CA TYR A 407 0.85 22.94 -20.39
C TYR A 407 1.24 24.19 -21.16
N CYS A 408 0.51 24.51 -22.23
CA CYS A 408 0.74 25.70 -23.05
C CYS A 408 0.22 26.97 -22.41
N LEU A 409 -0.50 26.94 -21.29
CA LEU A 409 -1.06 28.12 -20.59
C LEU A 409 -1.90 29.02 -21.49
N GLY A 410 -2.68 28.43 -22.39
CA GLY A 410 -3.54 29.16 -23.36
C GLY A 410 -2.78 29.82 -24.52
N ARG A 411 -1.51 29.49 -24.72
CA ARG A 411 -0.71 29.96 -25.86
C ARG A 411 -1.00 29.13 -27.11
N ALA A 412 -1.82 29.68 -28.01
CA ALA A 412 -2.21 29.03 -29.27
C ALA A 412 -1.01 28.69 -30.16
N ASP A 413 -0.04 29.63 -30.27
CA ASP A 413 1.20 29.43 -31.02
C ASP A 413 2.02 28.23 -30.58
N LEU A 414 2.09 28.01 -29.26
CA LEU A 414 2.85 26.91 -28.67
C LEU A 414 2.10 25.60 -28.89
N LEU A 415 0.79 25.57 -28.66
CA LEU A 415 -0.04 24.39 -28.89
C LEU A 415 -0.01 23.96 -30.36
N HIS A 416 -0.09 24.93 -31.30
CA HIS A 416 0.03 24.68 -32.73
C HIS A 416 1.44 24.15 -33.10
N SER A 417 2.51 24.62 -32.45
CA SER A 417 3.87 24.10 -32.66
C SER A 417 4.02 22.64 -32.26
N ILE A 418 3.21 22.17 -31.26
CA ILE A 418 3.22 20.76 -30.80
C ILE A 418 2.31 19.90 -31.68
N LEU A 419 1.05 20.36 -31.92
CA LEU A 419 0.01 19.56 -32.56
C LEU A 419 -0.14 19.81 -34.08
N GLY A 420 0.54 20.83 -34.63
CA GLY A 420 0.51 21.11 -36.04
C GLY A 420 -0.90 21.45 -36.55
N GLY A 421 -1.24 20.92 -37.73
CA GLY A 421 -2.54 21.12 -38.39
C GLY A 421 -3.77 20.55 -37.70
N LEU A 422 -3.64 19.98 -36.53
CA LEU A 422 -4.77 19.45 -35.73
C LEU A 422 -5.48 20.54 -34.92
N VAL A 423 -4.86 21.70 -34.77
CA VAL A 423 -5.42 22.87 -34.10
C VAL A 423 -5.30 24.12 -34.99
N ASP A 424 -6.25 25.03 -34.83
CA ASP A 424 -6.22 26.32 -35.51
C ASP A 424 -5.07 27.18 -34.99
N ALA A 425 -4.25 27.69 -35.89
CA ALA A 425 -3.01 28.40 -35.56
C ALA A 425 -3.23 29.70 -34.77
N ASP A 426 -4.35 30.40 -35.01
CA ASP A 426 -4.63 31.69 -34.37
C ASP A 426 -5.34 31.55 -33.03
N THR A 427 -6.22 30.57 -32.92
CA THR A 427 -7.07 30.38 -31.74
C THR A 427 -6.64 29.21 -30.83
N GLY A 428 -5.80 28.32 -31.34
CA GLY A 428 -5.42 27.07 -30.65
C GLY A 428 -6.55 26.05 -30.50
N ARG A 429 -7.71 26.30 -31.11
CA ARG A 429 -8.87 25.40 -30.98
C ARG A 429 -8.66 24.13 -31.78
N PRO A 430 -8.99 22.96 -31.22
CA PRO A 430 -8.97 21.69 -31.95
C PRO A 430 -9.92 21.73 -33.16
N LEU A 431 -9.47 21.22 -34.27
CA LEU A 431 -10.31 21.06 -35.44
C LEU A 431 -11.26 19.88 -35.20
N LEU A 432 -12.56 20.09 -35.48
CA LEU A 432 -13.58 19.04 -35.39
C LEU A 432 -13.42 18.09 -36.55
N MET A 433 -13.07 16.86 -36.25
CA MET A 433 -12.85 15.76 -37.18
C MET A 433 -13.68 14.53 -36.80
N SER A 434 -14.04 13.70 -37.77
CA SER A 434 -14.53 12.35 -37.45
C SER A 434 -13.40 11.52 -36.87
N PRO A 435 -13.69 10.43 -36.14
CA PRO A 435 -12.65 9.52 -35.62
C PRO A 435 -11.66 9.05 -36.70
N GLN A 436 -12.15 8.67 -37.86
CA GLN A 436 -11.34 8.24 -39.01
C GLN A 436 -10.49 9.40 -39.55
N ASP A 437 -11.08 10.58 -39.80
CA ASP A 437 -10.32 11.75 -40.29
C ASP A 437 -9.22 12.17 -39.31
N LEU A 438 -9.46 12.01 -37.99
CA LEU A 438 -8.46 12.28 -36.96
C LEU A 438 -7.29 11.30 -37.04
N ALA A 439 -7.55 9.99 -37.18
CA ALA A 439 -6.49 8.99 -37.34
C ALA A 439 -5.64 9.25 -38.58
N ASP A 440 -6.26 9.61 -39.71
CA ASP A 440 -5.58 10.00 -40.95
C ASP A 440 -4.75 11.28 -40.79
N ALA A 441 -5.29 12.29 -40.09
CA ALA A 441 -4.60 13.54 -39.83
C ALA A 441 -3.42 13.36 -38.89
N LEU A 442 -3.56 12.57 -37.82
CA LEU A 442 -2.46 12.21 -36.91
C LEU A 442 -1.35 11.45 -37.64
N ALA A 443 -1.70 10.48 -38.46
CA ALA A 443 -0.74 9.73 -39.28
C ALA A 443 0.02 10.69 -40.24
N THR A 444 -0.67 11.61 -40.88
CA THR A 444 -0.06 12.60 -41.79
C THR A 444 0.87 13.54 -41.03
N GLU A 445 0.42 14.07 -39.90
CA GLU A 445 1.17 15.10 -39.14
C GLU A 445 2.41 14.53 -38.43
N PHE A 446 2.31 13.29 -37.88
CA PHE A 446 3.36 12.76 -37.00
C PHE A 446 4.23 11.66 -37.65
N THR A 447 3.73 10.91 -38.66
CA THR A 447 4.51 9.86 -39.30
C THR A 447 5.12 10.26 -40.64
N SER A 448 4.56 11.29 -41.33
CA SER A 448 5.11 11.80 -42.60
C SER A 448 6.29 12.77 -42.41
N GLY A 449 6.63 13.11 -41.19
CA GLY A 449 7.57 14.18 -40.84
C GLY A 449 9.00 13.75 -40.49
N THR A 450 9.54 12.65 -41.06
CA THR A 450 10.97 12.32 -40.91
C THR A 450 11.90 13.13 -41.84
N GLN A 451 11.39 14.15 -42.52
CA GLN A 451 12.21 15.12 -43.25
C GLN A 451 11.90 16.54 -42.76
N GLY A 452 12.50 16.94 -41.62
CA GLY A 452 12.62 18.34 -41.30
C GLY A 452 13.61 19.02 -42.24
N PRO A 453 13.36 20.25 -42.70
CA PRO A 453 14.40 21.01 -43.32
C PRO A 453 15.42 21.42 -42.25
N ASP A 454 16.66 20.92 -42.41
CA ASP A 454 17.84 21.51 -41.82
C ASP A 454 17.94 22.99 -42.17
N ALA A 455 18.16 23.83 -41.17
CA ALA A 455 19.12 24.90 -41.19
C ALA A 455 19.12 25.64 -39.83
#